data_784d75d34b11bb831ab0cccff422c565
#
_entry.id   784d75d34b11bb831ab0cccff422c565
#
_cell.length_a   1.000
_cell.length_b   1.000
_cell.length_c   1.000
_cell.angle_alpha   90.00
_cell.angle_beta   90.00
_cell.angle_gamma   90.00
#
_symmetry.space_group_name_H-M   'P 1'
#
loop_
_entity.id
_entity.type
_entity.pdbx_description
1 polymer ?
#
loop_
_entity_poly.entity_id
_entity_poly.type
_entity_poly.pdbx_seq_one_letter_code
_entity_poly.pdbx_strand_id
1 'polypeptide(L)'
;MNKTSKAGAQIYKRLLTYVKPHRGLFAISILGFFMYSGTQTLFAALIKHIIDTLQTETREGMNYLPLLFSGLIVVHGIGTYIGNYFLAKVSTNVVHALRCEIFNQYTRLPTAYFDANNSGYMIAKITNNVGQVTQAVTDAARTFVREGFTAVGLLIYLFYSNWMLSLVFVGITPIIVVLVGYVSKRLRGISKRVQESIGDMTHITSEIVGGHRVVHSYGGEEYERRRFLESSLYNRRQSLKLATTMAIHSPIMQFILAIALSFLMYMALYFMKQASVGEFVGYLTAAFLLPKPIRALSDANSEIQKGIAAAETLFEILDEPGELDEGTYQVERCKGALEFKNLSFTYAGANEPALIDISFKAEPGQIIALVGASGGGKSTLANLVSRFYPHDQGEILLDGVEINTYQLANLRKQLALVNQQVTLFNDTIANNIAYGSLATASRSEIAQAATDAYAMEFVAKYEQGLDTEIGENGVKLSGGQRQRLALARALLKDAPILILDEATSALDTESERYIQAALQKVMSNRTTLVIAHRLSTIEGADVILVMDHGRIVERGSHKELIAKNGVYARLHSMQFKEHGSDDRPEAAVELSNSCIA
;
A
#
# COMPACT_ATOMS: atom_id res chain seq x y z
N MET A 1 17.89 -9.16 -28.08
CA MET A 1 16.86 -8.33 -27.38
C MET A 1 16.25 -9.19 -26.30
N ASN A 2 16.61 -8.92 -25.04
CA ASN A 2 16.34 -9.80 -23.88
C ASN A 2 14.84 -9.88 -23.53
N LYS A 3 14.41 -11.02 -22.93
CA LYS A 3 13.04 -11.25 -22.41
C LYS A 3 12.52 -10.10 -21.54
N THR A 4 13.39 -9.48 -20.74
CA THR A 4 13.08 -8.29 -19.89
C THR A 4 12.65 -7.04 -20.70
N SER A 5 13.18 -6.84 -21.92
CA SER A 5 12.80 -5.69 -22.77
C SER A 5 11.39 -5.86 -23.37
N LYS A 6 10.95 -7.10 -23.66
CA LYS A 6 9.59 -7.37 -24.17
C LYS A 6 8.54 -7.22 -23.06
N ALA A 7 8.84 -7.67 -21.84
CA ALA A 7 7.96 -7.50 -20.69
C ALA A 7 7.75 -6.02 -20.35
N GLY A 8 8.83 -5.23 -20.29
CA GLY A 8 8.73 -3.79 -20.05
C GLY A 8 7.90 -3.03 -21.11
N ALA A 9 8.00 -3.43 -22.38
CA ALA A 9 7.20 -2.83 -23.44
C ALA A 9 5.69 -3.16 -23.29
N GLN A 10 5.34 -4.36 -22.83
CA GLN A 10 3.95 -4.75 -22.56
C GLN A 10 3.37 -3.96 -21.39
N ILE A 11 4.13 -3.82 -20.29
CA ILE A 11 3.77 -3.01 -19.13
C ILE A 11 3.52 -1.56 -19.54
N TYR A 12 4.43 -0.97 -20.32
CA TYR A 12 4.28 0.39 -20.82
C TYR A 12 3.05 0.55 -21.73
N LYS A 13 2.79 -0.43 -22.60
CA LYS A 13 1.59 -0.45 -23.44
C LYS A 13 0.30 -0.52 -22.61
N ARG A 14 0.29 -1.31 -21.53
CA ARG A 14 -0.83 -1.37 -20.59
C ARG A 14 -1.05 -0.01 -19.89
N LEU A 15 0.02 0.65 -19.47
CA LEU A 15 -0.08 2.01 -18.90
C LEU A 15 -0.68 3.01 -19.88
N LEU A 16 -0.33 2.93 -21.16
CA LEU A 16 -0.90 3.81 -22.19
C LEU A 16 -2.42 3.60 -22.37
N THR A 17 -2.98 2.45 -21.96
CA THR A 17 -4.44 2.25 -22.02
C THR A 17 -5.18 3.18 -21.08
N TYR A 18 -4.58 3.58 -19.96
CA TYR A 18 -5.16 4.56 -19.02
C TYR A 18 -5.14 6.00 -19.57
N VAL A 19 -4.27 6.29 -20.55
CA VAL A 19 -4.22 7.58 -21.22
C VAL A 19 -5.28 7.68 -22.33
N LYS A 20 -5.71 6.55 -22.91
CA LYS A 20 -6.69 6.52 -24.03
C LYS A 20 -7.97 7.31 -23.79
N PRO A 21 -8.63 7.24 -22.60
CA PRO A 21 -9.84 8.02 -22.34
C PRO A 21 -9.62 9.54 -22.41
N HIS A 22 -8.37 9.97 -22.20
CA HIS A 22 -7.97 11.38 -22.11
C HIS A 22 -7.22 11.87 -23.34
N ARG A 23 -7.32 11.16 -24.50
CA ARG A 23 -6.61 11.46 -25.74
C ARG A 23 -6.80 12.90 -26.25
N GLY A 24 -7.99 13.49 -26.04
CA GLY A 24 -8.23 14.88 -26.45
C GLY A 24 -7.40 15.89 -25.62
N LEU A 25 -7.34 15.71 -24.29
CA LEU A 25 -6.51 16.53 -23.42
C LEU A 25 -5.01 16.35 -23.73
N PHE A 26 -4.61 15.12 -24.02
CA PHE A 26 -3.24 14.81 -24.41
C PHE A 26 -2.86 15.48 -25.75
N ALA A 27 -3.76 15.47 -26.74
CA ALA A 27 -3.54 16.15 -28.03
C ALA A 27 -3.39 17.67 -27.86
N ILE A 28 -4.20 18.30 -27.00
CA ILE A 28 -4.07 19.74 -26.66
C ILE A 28 -2.70 20.02 -26.03
N SER A 29 -2.23 19.14 -25.14
CA SER A 29 -0.90 19.25 -24.53
C SER A 29 0.21 19.18 -25.58
N ILE A 30 0.12 18.23 -26.54
CA ILE A 30 1.07 18.13 -27.67
C ILE A 30 1.11 19.42 -28.49
N LEU A 31 -0.06 20.00 -28.77
CA LEU A 31 -0.13 21.28 -29.47
C LEU A 31 0.57 22.41 -28.70
N GLY A 32 0.38 22.47 -27.39
CA GLY A 32 1.09 23.41 -26.51
C GLY A 32 2.61 23.22 -26.55
N PHE A 33 3.10 21.98 -26.52
CA PHE A 33 4.52 21.69 -26.62
C PHE A 33 5.08 21.94 -28.02
N PHE A 34 4.30 21.77 -29.07
CA PHE A 34 4.68 22.14 -30.42
C PHE A 34 4.84 23.67 -30.55
N MET A 35 3.91 24.46 -29.99
CA MET A 35 4.06 25.93 -29.91
C MET A 35 5.32 26.33 -29.15
N TYR A 36 5.56 25.72 -27.98
CA TYR A 36 6.77 25.91 -27.17
C TYR A 36 8.04 25.67 -28.01
N SER A 37 8.13 24.52 -28.67
CA SER A 37 9.31 24.10 -29.43
C SER A 37 9.53 24.98 -30.67
N GLY A 38 8.45 25.37 -31.35
CA GLY A 38 8.49 26.31 -32.47
C GLY A 38 9.06 27.66 -32.07
N THR A 39 8.66 28.20 -30.91
CA THR A 39 9.20 29.47 -30.42
C THR A 39 10.68 29.38 -30.06
N GLN A 40 11.18 28.26 -29.57
CA GLN A 40 12.61 28.03 -29.29
C GLN A 40 13.45 28.08 -30.58
N THR A 41 12.95 27.47 -31.65
CA THR A 41 13.62 27.51 -32.98
C THR A 41 13.56 28.89 -33.61
N LEU A 42 12.38 29.54 -33.56
CA LEU A 42 12.18 30.90 -34.04
C LEU A 42 13.01 31.94 -33.28
N PHE A 43 13.34 31.67 -32.00
CA PHE A 43 14.21 32.54 -31.22
C PHE A 43 15.61 32.67 -31.84
N ALA A 44 16.21 31.58 -32.31
CA ALA A 44 17.50 31.62 -33.03
C ALA A 44 17.38 32.39 -34.35
N ALA A 45 16.30 32.20 -35.08
CA ALA A 45 16.03 32.94 -36.32
C ALA A 45 15.77 34.43 -36.07
N LEU A 46 15.09 34.77 -34.96
CA LEU A 46 14.85 36.16 -34.59
C LEU A 46 16.16 36.88 -34.19
N ILE A 47 17.08 36.23 -33.48
CA ILE A 47 18.40 36.77 -33.16
C ILE A 47 19.16 37.10 -34.45
N LYS A 48 19.17 36.16 -35.42
CA LYS A 48 19.72 36.42 -36.75
C LYS A 48 19.12 37.71 -37.35
N HIS A 49 17.80 37.80 -37.39
CA HIS A 49 17.09 38.91 -38.01
C HIS A 49 17.36 40.26 -37.30
N ILE A 50 17.42 40.26 -35.96
CA ILE A 50 17.77 41.45 -35.19
C ILE A 50 19.18 41.97 -35.57
N ILE A 51 20.17 41.09 -35.62
CA ILE A 51 21.55 41.47 -35.89
C ILE A 51 21.71 41.96 -37.35
N ASP A 52 21.08 41.26 -38.31
CA ASP A 52 21.13 41.69 -39.71
C ASP A 52 20.46 43.06 -39.89
N THR A 53 19.33 43.34 -39.21
CA THR A 53 18.68 44.66 -39.27
C THR A 53 19.51 45.76 -38.61
N LEU A 54 20.23 45.45 -37.54
CA LEU A 54 21.13 46.43 -36.89
C LEU A 54 22.34 46.80 -37.74
N GLN A 55 22.75 45.93 -38.70
CA GLN A 55 23.85 46.18 -39.59
C GLN A 55 23.44 46.93 -40.89
N THR A 56 22.16 46.88 -41.23
CA THR A 56 21.62 47.67 -42.36
C THR A 56 21.33 49.09 -41.87
N GLU A 57 21.84 50.10 -42.57
CA GLU A 57 21.67 51.53 -42.22
C GLU A 57 20.20 52.01 -42.27
N THR A 58 19.28 51.21 -42.75
CA THR A 58 17.87 51.55 -42.85
C THR A 58 17.14 51.30 -41.55
N ARG A 59 16.78 52.36 -40.82
CA ARG A 59 16.03 52.32 -39.54
C ARG A 59 14.56 51.84 -39.68
N GLU A 60 14.06 51.59 -40.88
CA GLU A 60 12.64 51.26 -41.12
C GLU A 60 12.17 49.95 -40.47
N GLY A 61 13.07 49.00 -40.16
CA GLY A 61 12.75 47.72 -39.54
C GLY A 61 12.86 47.68 -38.00
N MET A 62 13.40 48.72 -37.33
CA MET A 62 13.69 48.67 -35.90
C MET A 62 12.46 48.70 -35.01
N ASN A 63 11.36 49.32 -35.42
CA ASN A 63 10.19 49.56 -34.58
C ASN A 63 9.35 48.30 -34.29
N TYR A 64 9.36 47.31 -35.18
CA TYR A 64 8.57 46.08 -34.98
C TYR A 64 9.34 44.95 -34.26
N LEU A 65 10.68 45.00 -34.19
CA LEU A 65 11.51 43.97 -33.55
C LEU A 65 11.17 43.73 -32.06
N PRO A 66 11.00 44.79 -31.22
CA PRO A 66 10.57 44.58 -29.84
C PRO A 66 9.20 43.94 -29.73
N LEU A 67 8.28 44.25 -30.66
CA LEU A 67 6.94 43.66 -30.68
C LEU A 67 7.00 42.17 -31.08
N LEU A 68 7.82 41.83 -32.09
CA LEU A 68 8.05 40.44 -32.47
C LEU A 68 8.67 39.62 -31.33
N PHE A 69 9.67 40.18 -30.64
CA PHE A 69 10.31 39.55 -29.48
C PHE A 69 9.31 39.32 -28.34
N SER A 70 8.54 40.34 -27.99
CA SER A 70 7.50 40.24 -26.98
C SER A 70 6.41 39.26 -27.37
N GLY A 71 5.96 39.29 -28.63
CA GLY A 71 4.98 38.34 -29.16
C GLY A 71 5.47 36.88 -29.09
N LEU A 72 6.75 36.64 -29.43
CA LEU A 72 7.36 35.32 -29.36
C LEU A 72 7.36 34.80 -27.92
N ILE A 73 7.71 35.65 -26.92
CA ILE A 73 7.70 35.30 -25.51
C ILE A 73 6.27 34.98 -25.01
N VAL A 74 5.28 35.76 -25.44
CA VAL A 74 3.88 35.51 -25.10
C VAL A 74 3.42 34.15 -25.64
N VAL A 75 3.68 33.86 -26.94
CA VAL A 75 3.34 32.57 -27.54
C VAL A 75 4.07 31.42 -26.83
N HIS A 76 5.34 31.60 -26.48
CA HIS A 76 6.13 30.66 -25.70
C HIS A 76 5.48 30.37 -24.34
N GLY A 77 5.06 31.42 -23.63
CA GLY A 77 4.37 31.31 -22.34
C GLY A 77 3.02 30.57 -22.43
N ILE A 78 2.21 30.92 -23.42
CA ILE A 78 0.94 30.26 -23.71
C ILE A 78 1.16 28.78 -24.06
N GLY A 79 2.10 28.46 -24.93
CA GLY A 79 2.45 27.10 -25.31
C GLY A 79 2.92 26.28 -24.10
N THR A 80 3.75 26.89 -23.24
CA THR A 80 4.21 26.28 -21.98
C THR A 80 3.04 25.98 -21.03
N TYR A 81 2.14 26.94 -20.84
CA TYR A 81 0.96 26.79 -19.98
C TYR A 81 0.04 25.68 -20.49
N ILE A 82 -0.36 25.75 -21.77
CA ILE A 82 -1.24 24.76 -22.37
C ILE A 82 -0.61 23.37 -22.28
N GLY A 83 0.64 23.21 -22.69
CA GLY A 83 1.34 21.93 -22.66
C GLY A 83 1.38 21.31 -21.26
N ASN A 84 1.82 22.06 -20.27
CA ASN A 84 1.96 21.57 -18.91
C ASN A 84 0.61 21.35 -18.20
N TYR A 85 -0.34 22.28 -18.33
CA TYR A 85 -1.65 22.19 -17.67
C TYR A 85 -2.45 20.98 -18.15
N PHE A 86 -2.60 20.80 -19.45
CA PHE A 86 -3.38 19.70 -20.00
C PHE A 86 -2.70 18.35 -19.76
N LEU A 87 -1.36 18.29 -19.79
CA LEU A 87 -0.64 17.08 -19.42
C LEU A 87 -0.79 16.75 -17.93
N ALA A 88 -0.71 17.73 -17.03
CA ALA A 88 -0.95 17.54 -15.61
C ALA A 88 -2.38 17.02 -15.35
N LYS A 89 -3.38 17.53 -16.09
CA LYS A 89 -4.75 17.05 -16.01
C LYS A 89 -4.90 15.58 -16.46
N VAL A 90 -4.21 15.16 -17.51
CA VAL A 90 -4.14 13.74 -17.93
C VAL A 90 -3.49 12.92 -16.82
N SER A 91 -2.36 13.37 -16.29
CA SER A 91 -1.60 12.73 -15.22
C SER A 91 -2.46 12.46 -13.98
N THR A 92 -3.10 13.49 -13.46
CA THR A 92 -3.92 13.37 -12.24
C THR A 92 -5.13 12.45 -12.43
N ASN A 93 -5.74 12.43 -13.60
CA ASN A 93 -6.83 11.50 -13.92
C ASN A 93 -6.34 10.04 -13.96
N VAL A 94 -5.16 9.78 -14.53
CA VAL A 94 -4.54 8.44 -14.54
C VAL A 94 -4.20 7.99 -13.13
N VAL A 95 -3.62 8.88 -12.29
CA VAL A 95 -3.36 8.60 -10.86
C VAL A 95 -4.66 8.19 -10.15
N HIS A 96 -5.71 8.99 -10.34
CA HIS A 96 -7.01 8.74 -9.70
C HIS A 96 -7.58 7.37 -10.12
N ALA A 97 -7.59 7.10 -11.42
CA ALA A 97 -8.10 5.83 -11.94
C ALA A 97 -7.33 4.62 -11.39
N LEU A 98 -5.98 4.65 -11.41
CA LEU A 98 -5.14 3.59 -10.87
C LEU A 98 -5.36 3.39 -9.36
N ARG A 99 -5.46 4.47 -8.59
CA ARG A 99 -5.72 4.37 -7.14
C ARG A 99 -7.06 3.73 -6.84
N CYS A 100 -8.11 4.14 -7.55
CA CYS A 100 -9.44 3.55 -7.40
C CYS A 100 -9.45 2.06 -7.78
N GLU A 101 -8.78 1.69 -8.87
CA GLU A 101 -8.72 0.31 -9.34
C GLU A 101 -7.94 -0.58 -8.35
N ILE A 102 -6.77 -0.12 -7.85
CA ILE A 102 -6.00 -0.85 -6.85
C ILE A 102 -6.78 -0.98 -5.54
N PHE A 103 -7.44 0.09 -5.09
CA PHE A 103 -8.26 0.04 -3.88
C PHE A 103 -9.43 -0.95 -4.03
N ASN A 104 -10.12 -0.92 -5.17
CA ASN A 104 -11.16 -1.90 -5.48
C ASN A 104 -10.62 -3.33 -5.52
N GLN A 105 -9.39 -3.52 -6.03
CA GLN A 105 -8.75 -4.82 -6.01
C GLN A 105 -8.44 -5.27 -4.59
N TYR A 106 -7.91 -4.39 -3.72
CA TYR A 106 -7.69 -4.72 -2.30
C TYR A 106 -8.98 -5.19 -1.60
N THR A 107 -10.14 -4.62 -1.93
CA THR A 107 -11.41 -5.09 -1.33
C THR A 107 -11.87 -6.47 -1.82
N ARG A 108 -11.23 -7.02 -2.86
CA ARG A 108 -11.56 -8.31 -3.46
C ARG A 108 -10.51 -9.40 -3.24
N LEU A 109 -9.33 -9.03 -2.74
CA LEU A 109 -8.24 -9.99 -2.51
C LEU A 109 -8.56 -10.92 -1.34
N PRO A 110 -8.12 -12.20 -1.42
CA PRO A 110 -8.32 -13.17 -0.35
C PRO A 110 -7.49 -12.82 0.89
N THR A 111 -7.95 -13.28 2.06
CA THR A 111 -7.27 -13.07 3.35
C THR A 111 -5.81 -13.53 3.32
N ALA A 112 -5.53 -14.64 2.65
CA ALA A 112 -4.17 -15.17 2.49
C ALA A 112 -3.18 -14.16 1.87
N TYR A 113 -3.65 -13.28 0.99
CA TYR A 113 -2.82 -12.21 0.42
C TYR A 113 -2.39 -11.19 1.49
N PHE A 114 -3.32 -10.82 2.39
CA PHE A 114 -3.03 -9.88 3.48
C PHE A 114 -2.12 -10.48 4.55
N ASP A 115 -2.24 -11.77 4.82
CA ASP A 115 -1.37 -12.47 5.77
C ASP A 115 0.07 -12.61 5.26
N ALA A 116 0.23 -12.78 3.93
CA ALA A 116 1.54 -12.88 3.28
C ALA A 116 2.22 -11.52 3.07
N ASN A 117 1.50 -10.40 3.11
CA ASN A 117 2.00 -9.08 2.79
C ASN A 117 1.87 -8.09 3.94
N ASN A 118 2.92 -7.32 4.20
CA ASN A 118 2.93 -6.30 5.23
C ASN A 118 2.02 -5.12 4.83
N SER A 119 1.17 -4.65 5.76
CA SER A 119 0.25 -3.53 5.56
C SER A 119 0.94 -2.24 5.12
N GLY A 120 2.10 -1.91 5.69
CA GLY A 120 2.89 -0.74 5.30
C GLY A 120 3.36 -0.80 3.84
N TYR A 121 3.73 -1.99 3.36
CA TYR A 121 4.10 -2.21 1.96
C TYR A 121 2.90 -2.00 1.02
N MET A 122 1.72 -2.51 1.38
CA MET A 122 0.49 -2.34 0.61
C MET A 122 0.05 -0.87 0.53
N ILE A 123 0.12 -0.14 1.65
CA ILE A 123 -0.16 1.30 1.69
C ILE A 123 0.83 2.07 0.82
N ALA A 124 2.13 1.75 0.88
CA ALA A 124 3.15 2.39 0.06
C ALA A 124 2.91 2.18 -1.45
N LYS A 125 2.41 1.03 -1.86
CA LYS A 125 2.07 0.75 -3.27
C LYS A 125 1.01 1.73 -3.80
N ILE A 126 -0.08 1.95 -3.08
CA ILE A 126 -1.15 2.85 -3.54
C ILE A 126 -0.77 4.34 -3.41
N THR A 127 0.03 4.71 -2.41
CA THR A 127 0.39 6.11 -2.16
C THR A 127 1.58 6.55 -3.01
N ASN A 128 2.68 5.79 -3.00
CA ASN A 128 3.96 6.17 -3.59
C ASN A 128 4.15 5.61 -5.01
N ASN A 129 3.93 4.29 -5.22
CA ASN A 129 4.24 3.67 -6.50
C ASN A 129 3.33 4.18 -7.62
N VAL A 130 2.04 4.42 -7.33
CA VAL A 130 1.13 5.05 -8.31
C VAL A 130 1.63 6.43 -8.72
N GLY A 131 2.13 7.24 -7.76
CA GLY A 131 2.74 8.53 -8.05
C GLY A 131 3.97 8.41 -8.94
N GLN A 132 4.88 7.48 -8.66
CA GLN A 132 6.09 7.23 -9.46
C GLN A 132 5.77 6.78 -10.88
N VAL A 133 4.81 5.87 -11.05
CA VAL A 133 4.35 5.42 -12.38
C VAL A 133 3.85 6.58 -13.21
N THR A 134 3.00 7.41 -12.61
CA THR A 134 2.39 8.52 -13.33
C THR A 134 3.41 9.59 -13.67
N GLN A 135 4.28 9.93 -12.72
CA GLN A 135 5.37 10.87 -12.96
C GLN A 135 6.27 10.39 -14.10
N ALA A 136 6.65 9.11 -14.10
CA ALA A 136 7.47 8.55 -15.18
C ALA A 136 6.78 8.61 -16.55
N VAL A 137 5.48 8.28 -16.63
CA VAL A 137 4.74 8.32 -17.91
C VAL A 137 4.56 9.75 -18.39
N THR A 138 4.17 10.68 -17.51
CA THR A 138 3.90 12.07 -17.90
C THR A 138 5.15 12.88 -18.14
N ASP A 139 6.18 12.77 -17.27
CA ASP A 139 7.43 13.50 -17.46
C ASP A 139 8.22 12.98 -18.65
N ALA A 140 8.19 11.67 -18.88
CA ALA A 140 8.75 11.09 -20.08
C ALA A 140 8.01 11.59 -21.34
N ALA A 141 6.68 11.53 -21.37
CA ALA A 141 5.89 12.01 -22.49
C ALA A 141 6.14 13.50 -22.75
N ARG A 142 6.16 14.34 -21.70
CA ARG A 142 6.52 15.76 -21.80
C ARG A 142 7.88 15.94 -22.42
N THR A 143 8.87 15.22 -21.90
CA THR A 143 10.25 15.35 -22.35
C THR A 143 10.41 14.89 -23.80
N PHE A 144 9.85 13.75 -24.17
CA PHE A 144 9.92 13.26 -25.54
C PHE A 144 9.23 14.19 -26.52
N VAL A 145 8.05 14.69 -26.21
CA VAL A 145 7.30 15.57 -27.10
C VAL A 145 7.97 16.96 -27.15
N ARG A 146 8.15 17.60 -26.00
CA ARG A 146 8.68 18.96 -25.93
C ARG A 146 10.13 19.06 -26.43
N GLU A 147 11.02 18.26 -25.86
CA GLU A 147 12.44 18.32 -26.19
C GLU A 147 12.73 17.64 -27.53
N GLY A 148 11.92 16.64 -27.90
CA GLY A 148 12.00 16.01 -29.22
C GLY A 148 11.69 17.01 -30.36
N PHE A 149 10.56 17.71 -30.26
CA PHE A 149 10.25 18.77 -31.23
C PHE A 149 11.27 19.90 -31.20
N THR A 150 11.77 20.29 -30.02
CA THR A 150 12.80 21.32 -29.91
C THR A 150 14.11 20.88 -30.61
N ALA A 151 14.56 19.66 -30.35
CA ALA A 151 15.77 19.12 -30.98
C ALA A 151 15.63 19.04 -32.51
N VAL A 152 14.50 18.52 -32.98
CA VAL A 152 14.22 18.43 -34.43
C VAL A 152 14.15 19.81 -35.06
N GLY A 153 13.43 20.75 -34.43
CA GLY A 153 13.33 22.13 -34.93
C GLY A 153 14.68 22.83 -35.02
N LEU A 154 15.50 22.72 -33.96
CA LEU A 154 16.86 23.30 -33.97
C LEU A 154 17.78 22.62 -35.00
N LEU A 155 17.71 21.29 -35.18
CA LEU A 155 18.45 20.58 -36.19
C LEU A 155 18.05 21.03 -37.61
N ILE A 156 16.75 21.14 -37.88
CA ILE A 156 16.26 21.66 -39.18
C ILE A 156 16.82 23.07 -39.42
N TYR A 157 16.78 23.95 -38.43
CA TYR A 157 17.32 25.31 -38.55
C TYR A 157 18.84 25.31 -38.81
N LEU A 158 19.62 24.47 -38.11
CA LEU A 158 21.06 24.33 -38.30
C LEU A 158 21.39 23.83 -39.70
N PHE A 159 20.71 22.78 -40.19
CA PHE A 159 20.92 22.26 -41.56
C PHE A 159 20.48 23.23 -42.63
N TYR A 160 19.40 23.98 -42.39
CA TYR A 160 18.96 25.04 -43.31
C TYR A 160 19.97 26.20 -43.39
N SER A 161 20.53 26.61 -42.26
CA SER A 161 21.50 27.71 -42.19
C SER A 161 22.85 27.32 -42.80
N ASN A 162 23.43 26.18 -42.44
CA ASN A 162 24.67 25.66 -43.05
C ASN A 162 24.78 24.14 -42.85
N TRP A 163 24.52 23.37 -43.91
CA TRP A 163 24.51 21.91 -43.85
C TRP A 163 25.89 21.31 -43.56
N MET A 164 26.99 21.92 -44.03
CA MET A 164 28.36 21.42 -43.87
C MET A 164 28.82 21.55 -42.40
N LEU A 165 28.58 22.71 -41.78
CA LEU A 165 28.84 22.91 -40.34
C LEU A 165 27.97 21.99 -39.47
N SER A 166 26.72 21.76 -39.88
CA SER A 166 25.80 20.88 -39.15
C SER A 166 26.26 19.42 -39.16
N LEU A 167 26.86 18.93 -40.24
CA LEU A 167 27.50 17.62 -40.30
C LEU A 167 28.69 17.51 -39.35
N VAL A 168 29.54 18.55 -39.27
CA VAL A 168 30.63 18.61 -38.28
C VAL A 168 30.09 18.56 -36.86
N PHE A 169 29.05 19.33 -36.58
CA PHE A 169 28.39 19.34 -35.25
C PHE A 169 27.81 17.96 -34.87
N VAL A 170 27.09 17.32 -35.79
CA VAL A 170 26.54 15.97 -35.60
C VAL A 170 27.66 14.94 -35.38
N GLY A 171 28.82 15.10 -36.07
CA GLY A 171 30.00 14.26 -35.90
C GLY A 171 30.65 14.35 -34.51
N ILE A 172 30.57 15.51 -33.84
CA ILE A 172 31.08 15.73 -32.46
C ILE A 172 30.11 15.17 -31.41
N THR A 173 28.81 15.16 -31.69
CA THR A 173 27.76 14.76 -30.74
C THR A 173 27.96 13.35 -30.13
N PRO A 174 28.35 12.29 -30.85
CA PRO A 174 28.60 10.96 -30.31
C PRO A 174 29.68 10.94 -29.20
N ILE A 175 30.72 11.77 -29.35
CA ILE A 175 31.81 11.86 -28.37
C ILE A 175 31.26 12.40 -27.04
N ILE A 176 30.42 13.44 -27.12
CA ILE A 176 29.77 14.02 -25.95
C ILE A 176 28.82 13.00 -25.31
N VAL A 177 28.04 12.28 -26.10
CA VAL A 177 27.09 11.25 -25.61
C VAL A 177 27.80 10.12 -24.87
N VAL A 178 28.94 9.63 -25.35
CA VAL A 178 29.74 8.58 -24.69
C VAL A 178 30.29 9.08 -23.35
N LEU A 179 30.83 10.28 -23.30
CA LEU A 179 31.35 10.88 -22.06
C LEU A 179 30.23 11.07 -21.01
N VAL A 180 29.10 11.60 -21.42
CA VAL A 180 27.90 11.74 -20.56
C VAL A 180 27.42 10.36 -20.06
N GLY A 181 27.38 9.36 -20.94
CA GLY A 181 27.00 7.99 -20.60
C GLY A 181 27.88 7.35 -19.54
N TYR A 182 29.19 7.54 -19.64
CA TYR A 182 30.14 7.04 -18.64
C TYR A 182 29.92 7.64 -17.24
N VAL A 183 29.77 8.97 -17.15
CA VAL A 183 29.53 9.65 -15.87
C VAL A 183 28.15 9.28 -15.30
N SER A 184 27.12 9.20 -16.14
CA SER A 184 25.76 8.81 -15.74
C SER A 184 25.72 7.39 -15.14
N LYS A 185 26.52 6.45 -15.65
CA LYS A 185 26.63 5.09 -15.10
C LYS A 185 27.23 5.13 -13.68
N ARG A 186 28.26 5.95 -13.44
CA ARG A 186 28.88 6.12 -12.12
C ARG A 186 27.92 6.77 -11.13
N LEU A 187 27.21 7.81 -11.54
CA LEU A 187 26.20 8.50 -10.72
C LEU A 187 25.09 7.56 -10.27
N ARG A 188 24.58 6.71 -11.18
CA ARG A 188 23.55 5.71 -10.88
C ARG A 188 24.00 4.74 -9.78
N GLY A 189 25.27 4.25 -9.83
CA GLY A 189 25.80 3.36 -8.80
C GLY A 189 25.92 4.02 -7.41
N ILE A 190 26.26 5.32 -7.35
CA ILE A 190 26.32 6.04 -6.09
C ILE A 190 24.91 6.35 -5.59
N SER A 191 24.01 6.78 -6.45
CA SER A 191 22.61 7.07 -6.10
C SER A 191 21.90 5.84 -5.53
N LYS A 192 22.15 4.64 -6.10
CA LYS A 192 21.61 3.39 -5.56
C LYS A 192 22.05 3.17 -4.10
N ARG A 193 23.33 3.34 -3.79
CA ARG A 193 23.85 3.20 -2.40
C ARG A 193 23.26 4.23 -1.43
N VAL A 194 22.98 5.45 -1.92
CA VAL A 194 22.28 6.46 -1.11
C VAL A 194 20.86 5.98 -0.78
N GLN A 195 20.14 5.45 -1.76
CA GLN A 195 18.77 4.93 -1.55
C GLN A 195 18.76 3.72 -0.59
N GLU A 196 19.69 2.78 -0.74
CA GLU A 196 19.85 1.64 0.17
C GLU A 196 20.06 2.12 1.60
N SER A 197 20.95 3.10 1.81
CA SER A 197 21.22 3.63 3.16
C SER A 197 20.06 4.43 3.76
N ILE A 198 19.22 5.06 2.93
CA ILE A 198 17.96 5.68 3.40
C ILE A 198 16.99 4.59 3.86
N GLY A 199 16.92 3.47 3.13
CA GLY A 199 16.13 2.30 3.53
C GLY A 199 16.54 1.78 4.91
N ASP A 200 17.85 1.60 5.14
CA ASP A 200 18.39 1.15 6.43
C ASP A 200 18.03 2.12 7.58
N MET A 201 18.16 3.42 7.36
CA MET A 201 17.77 4.44 8.35
C MET A 201 16.26 4.40 8.65
N THR A 202 15.45 4.23 7.62
CA THR A 202 13.99 4.11 7.77
C THR A 202 13.62 2.87 8.59
N HIS A 203 14.29 1.75 8.34
CA HIS A 203 14.10 0.51 9.09
C HIS A 203 14.41 0.71 10.58
N ILE A 204 15.60 1.25 10.90
CA ILE A 204 16.01 1.54 12.29
C ILE A 204 14.99 2.48 12.96
N THR A 205 14.56 3.54 12.27
CA THR A 205 13.57 4.49 12.81
C THR A 205 12.23 3.81 13.09
N SER A 206 11.77 2.94 12.17
CA SER A 206 10.52 2.19 12.33
C SER A 206 10.57 1.23 13.52
N GLU A 207 11.70 0.55 13.73
CA GLU A 207 11.92 -0.33 14.89
C GLU A 207 11.84 0.46 16.20
N ILE A 208 12.50 1.61 16.28
CA ILE A 208 12.50 2.45 17.49
C ILE A 208 11.10 3.00 17.78
N VAL A 209 10.40 3.51 16.76
CA VAL A 209 9.05 4.07 16.92
C VAL A 209 8.07 2.97 17.36
N GLY A 210 8.13 1.78 16.75
CA GLY A 210 7.29 0.64 17.11
C GLY A 210 7.64 0.05 18.49
N GLY A 211 8.93 0.01 18.83
CA GLY A 211 9.47 -0.58 20.05
C GLY A 211 9.81 0.43 21.15
N HIS A 212 9.37 1.71 21.09
CA HIS A 212 9.81 2.77 22.00
C HIS A 212 9.70 2.42 23.49
N ARG A 213 8.64 1.70 23.90
CA ARG A 213 8.48 1.25 25.29
C ARG A 213 9.56 0.28 25.72
N VAL A 214 9.98 -0.61 24.84
CA VAL A 214 11.08 -1.56 25.10
C VAL A 214 12.39 -0.82 25.22
N VAL A 215 12.67 0.11 24.28
CA VAL A 215 13.88 0.93 24.31
C VAL A 215 14.01 1.67 25.65
N HIS A 216 12.94 2.33 26.08
CA HIS A 216 12.94 3.05 27.37
C HIS A 216 12.98 2.12 28.59
N SER A 217 12.27 0.98 28.56
CA SER A 217 12.25 0.06 29.71
C SER A 217 13.58 -0.62 29.98
N TYR A 218 14.38 -0.82 28.94
CA TYR A 218 15.68 -1.51 29.05
C TYR A 218 16.89 -0.54 28.93
N GLY A 219 16.66 0.78 28.87
CA GLY A 219 17.72 1.78 28.74
C GLY A 219 18.52 1.67 27.44
N GLY A 220 17.82 1.30 26.36
CA GLY A 220 18.42 1.04 25.04
C GLY A 220 18.70 2.30 24.20
N GLU A 221 18.43 3.52 24.73
CA GLU A 221 18.50 4.77 23.96
C GLU A 221 19.88 5.03 23.35
N GLU A 222 20.95 4.77 24.12
CA GLU A 222 22.31 5.02 23.64
C GLU A 222 22.74 3.98 22.59
N TYR A 223 22.27 2.73 22.72
CA TYR A 223 22.50 1.68 21.72
C TYR A 223 21.85 2.06 20.39
N GLU A 224 20.58 2.43 20.40
CA GLU A 224 19.84 2.79 19.19
C GLU A 224 20.35 4.11 18.58
N ARG A 225 20.74 5.08 19.41
CA ARG A 225 21.38 6.32 18.96
C ARG A 225 22.67 6.06 18.19
N ARG A 226 23.50 5.16 18.68
CA ARG A 226 24.76 4.77 18.02
C ARG A 226 24.49 4.07 16.69
N ARG A 227 23.57 3.14 16.69
CA ARG A 227 23.14 2.39 15.49
C ARG A 227 22.62 3.35 14.40
N PHE A 228 21.76 4.29 14.77
CA PHE A 228 21.26 5.31 13.85
C PHE A 228 22.37 6.24 13.36
N LEU A 229 23.26 6.68 14.26
CA LEU A 229 24.38 7.55 13.92
C LEU A 229 25.32 6.90 12.90
N GLU A 230 25.66 5.63 13.05
CA GLU A 230 26.50 4.89 12.10
C GLU A 230 25.83 4.83 10.70
N SER A 231 24.56 4.50 10.63
CA SER A 231 23.80 4.47 9.38
C SER A 231 23.71 5.86 8.75
N SER A 232 23.44 6.90 9.54
CA SER A 232 23.38 8.29 9.10
C SER A 232 24.74 8.80 8.59
N LEU A 233 25.84 8.47 9.27
CA LEU A 233 27.19 8.80 8.82
C LEU A 233 27.55 8.08 7.50
N TYR A 234 27.12 6.84 7.34
CA TYR A 234 27.29 6.14 6.07
C TYR A 234 26.50 6.82 4.95
N ASN A 235 25.23 7.14 5.18
CA ASN A 235 24.41 7.90 4.23
C ASN A 235 25.07 9.24 3.87
N ARG A 236 25.52 10.02 4.86
CA ARG A 236 26.24 11.27 4.64
C ARG A 236 27.45 11.09 3.73
N ARG A 237 28.26 10.03 3.96
CA ARG A 237 29.45 9.76 3.11
C ARG A 237 29.06 9.46 1.67
N GLN A 238 27.99 8.67 1.45
CA GLN A 238 27.52 8.36 0.09
C GLN A 238 26.91 9.61 -0.57
N SER A 239 26.14 10.40 0.16
CA SER A 239 25.54 11.65 -0.32
C SER A 239 26.60 12.68 -0.69
N LEU A 240 27.67 12.82 0.12
CA LEU A 240 28.81 13.66 -0.23
C LEU A 240 29.54 13.19 -1.50
N LYS A 241 29.71 11.87 -1.67
CA LYS A 241 30.29 11.33 -2.93
C LYS A 241 29.41 11.67 -4.13
N LEU A 242 28.09 11.56 -3.96
CA LEU A 242 27.13 11.93 -5.01
C LEU A 242 27.23 13.42 -5.33
N ALA A 243 27.17 14.29 -4.31
CA ALA A 243 27.28 15.73 -4.45
C ALA A 243 28.61 16.15 -5.11
N THR A 244 29.73 15.59 -4.66
CA THR A 244 31.05 15.87 -5.23
C THR A 244 31.12 15.44 -6.70
N THR A 245 30.57 14.24 -7.03
CA THR A 245 30.56 13.76 -8.42
C THR A 245 29.70 14.68 -9.31
N MET A 246 28.55 15.15 -8.81
CA MET A 246 27.71 16.12 -9.53
C MET A 246 28.38 17.49 -9.65
N ALA A 247 29.00 17.97 -8.59
CA ALA A 247 29.69 19.25 -8.57
C ALA A 247 30.86 19.30 -9.56
N ILE A 248 31.61 18.21 -9.71
CA ILE A 248 32.69 18.10 -10.70
C ILE A 248 32.17 17.88 -12.11
N HIS A 249 31.09 17.10 -12.25
CA HIS A 249 30.52 16.78 -13.56
C HIS A 249 30.03 18.02 -14.31
N SER A 250 29.36 18.95 -13.64
CA SER A 250 28.77 20.13 -14.29
C SER A 250 29.85 21.02 -14.93
N PRO A 251 30.92 21.45 -14.24
CA PRO A 251 32.01 22.22 -14.85
C PRO A 251 32.74 21.48 -15.98
N ILE A 252 33.00 20.18 -15.82
CA ILE A 252 33.65 19.38 -16.88
C ILE A 252 32.79 19.38 -18.14
N MET A 253 31.47 19.17 -18.00
CA MET A 253 30.56 19.20 -19.14
C MET A 253 30.48 20.58 -19.81
N GLN A 254 30.47 21.65 -19.00
CA GLN A 254 30.54 23.03 -19.53
C GLN A 254 31.85 23.28 -20.28
N PHE A 255 32.98 22.79 -19.77
CA PHE A 255 34.29 22.94 -20.42
C PHE A 255 34.34 22.17 -21.75
N ILE A 256 33.86 20.92 -21.77
CA ILE A 256 33.77 20.12 -23.01
C ILE A 256 32.88 20.82 -24.05
N LEU A 257 31.72 21.33 -23.59
CA LEU A 257 30.81 22.09 -24.47
C LEU A 257 31.47 23.37 -24.98
N ALA A 258 32.19 24.10 -24.13
CA ALA A 258 32.91 25.30 -24.52
C ALA A 258 33.98 25.01 -25.60
N ILE A 259 34.75 23.91 -25.42
CA ILE A 259 35.72 23.47 -26.45
C ILE A 259 35.02 23.12 -27.75
N ALA A 260 33.92 22.35 -27.70
CA ALA A 260 33.15 21.97 -28.87
C ALA A 260 32.59 23.20 -29.60
N LEU A 261 32.04 24.18 -28.85
CA LEU A 261 31.54 25.43 -29.42
C LEU A 261 32.66 26.32 -29.98
N SER A 262 33.81 26.39 -29.28
CA SER A 262 34.98 27.12 -29.78
C SER A 262 35.51 26.54 -31.10
N PHE A 263 35.57 25.21 -31.21
CA PHE A 263 35.93 24.52 -32.44
C PHE A 263 34.90 24.79 -33.56
N LEU A 264 33.64 24.74 -33.23
CA LEU A 264 32.53 25.04 -34.13
C LEU A 264 32.57 26.50 -34.60
N MET A 265 32.87 27.43 -33.69
CA MET A 265 33.05 28.83 -33.97
C MET A 265 34.24 29.06 -34.94
N TYR A 266 35.38 28.38 -34.70
CA TYR A 266 36.53 28.44 -35.61
C TYR A 266 36.16 27.90 -37.00
N MET A 267 35.50 26.77 -37.08
CA MET A 267 35.02 26.20 -38.37
C MET A 267 33.98 27.11 -39.03
N ALA A 268 33.08 27.73 -38.27
CA ALA A 268 32.08 28.64 -38.78
C ALA A 268 32.74 29.90 -39.42
N LEU A 269 33.77 30.48 -38.81
CA LEU A 269 34.53 31.58 -39.37
C LEU A 269 35.21 31.19 -40.68
N TYR A 270 35.54 29.93 -40.88
CA TYR A 270 36.15 29.43 -42.11
C TYR A 270 35.11 29.13 -43.19
N PHE A 271 34.01 28.44 -42.86
CA PHE A 271 33.00 27.99 -43.83
C PHE A 271 31.91 29.04 -44.14
N MET A 272 31.73 30.04 -43.25
CA MET A 272 30.68 31.06 -43.39
C MET A 272 31.27 32.43 -43.82
N LYS A 273 32.39 32.46 -44.56
CA LYS A 273 33.05 33.70 -44.99
C LYS A 273 32.14 34.67 -45.78
N GLN A 274 31.09 34.19 -46.43
CA GLN A 274 30.13 34.98 -47.19
C GLN A 274 28.78 35.14 -46.45
N ALA A 275 28.62 34.58 -45.23
CA ALA A 275 27.41 34.71 -44.47
C ALA A 275 27.34 36.03 -43.70
N SER A 276 26.13 36.51 -43.41
CA SER A 276 25.95 37.68 -42.55
C SER A 276 26.38 37.38 -41.10
N VAL A 277 26.71 38.42 -40.33
CA VAL A 277 27.00 38.29 -38.90
C VAL A 277 25.79 37.72 -38.15
N GLY A 278 24.56 38.07 -38.58
CA GLY A 278 23.35 37.53 -38.04
C GLY A 278 23.20 36.02 -38.28
N GLU A 279 23.57 35.54 -39.48
CA GLU A 279 23.59 34.08 -39.77
C GLU A 279 24.56 33.33 -38.87
N PHE A 280 25.75 33.89 -38.68
CA PHE A 280 26.76 33.31 -37.81
C PHE A 280 26.29 33.24 -36.35
N VAL A 281 25.75 34.33 -35.79
CA VAL A 281 25.26 34.37 -34.41
C VAL A 281 24.00 33.52 -34.22
N GLY A 282 23.08 33.52 -35.19
CA GLY A 282 21.89 32.68 -35.19
C GLY A 282 22.24 31.17 -35.18
N TYR A 283 23.23 30.78 -36.00
CA TYR A 283 23.73 29.40 -36.03
C TYR A 283 24.35 29.00 -34.68
N LEU A 284 25.22 29.83 -34.10
CA LEU A 284 25.82 29.57 -32.79
C LEU A 284 24.77 29.48 -31.67
N THR A 285 23.75 30.35 -31.73
CA THR A 285 22.63 30.33 -30.77
C THR A 285 21.88 29.01 -30.84
N ALA A 286 21.53 28.54 -32.03
CA ALA A 286 20.86 27.26 -32.21
C ALA A 286 21.73 26.07 -31.77
N ALA A 287 23.03 26.10 -32.10
CA ALA A 287 23.99 25.09 -31.67
C ALA A 287 24.16 25.06 -30.15
N PHE A 288 24.12 26.22 -29.48
CA PHE A 288 24.19 26.34 -28.03
C PHE A 288 22.93 25.81 -27.32
N LEU A 289 21.76 25.97 -27.92
CA LEU A 289 20.47 25.50 -27.36
C LEU A 289 20.27 23.99 -27.50
N LEU A 290 20.89 23.30 -28.46
CA LEU A 290 20.65 21.91 -28.81
C LEU A 290 21.11 20.87 -27.77
N PRO A 291 22.21 21.03 -27.01
CA PRO A 291 22.66 20.04 -26.02
C PRO A 291 21.64 19.78 -24.89
N LYS A 292 20.85 20.77 -24.50
CA LYS A 292 19.85 20.67 -23.44
C LYS A 292 18.72 19.68 -23.77
N PRO A 293 18.03 19.79 -24.92
CA PRO A 293 17.05 18.80 -25.38
C PRO A 293 17.61 17.38 -25.50
N ILE A 294 18.81 17.23 -26.06
CA ILE A 294 19.43 15.89 -26.23
C ILE A 294 19.68 15.23 -24.87
N ARG A 295 20.21 15.98 -23.91
CA ARG A 295 20.43 15.48 -22.56
C ARG A 295 19.11 15.10 -21.89
N ALA A 296 18.10 15.95 -21.98
CA ALA A 296 16.77 15.68 -21.40
C ALA A 296 16.14 14.40 -21.97
N LEU A 297 16.26 14.16 -23.28
CA LEU A 297 15.79 12.93 -23.94
C LEU A 297 16.52 11.67 -23.40
N SER A 298 17.84 11.80 -23.15
CA SER A 298 18.61 10.70 -22.54
C SER A 298 18.17 10.41 -21.10
N ASP A 299 17.93 11.45 -20.30
CA ASP A 299 17.51 11.31 -18.91
C ASP A 299 16.08 10.74 -18.81
N ALA A 300 15.19 11.07 -19.75
CA ALA A 300 13.82 10.56 -19.82
C ALA A 300 13.75 9.03 -19.93
N ASN A 301 14.72 8.39 -20.60
CA ASN A 301 14.77 6.94 -20.66
C ASN A 301 14.96 6.29 -19.27
N SER A 302 15.73 6.92 -18.39
CA SER A 302 15.90 6.44 -17.00
C SER A 302 14.61 6.54 -16.20
N GLU A 303 13.85 7.62 -16.38
CA GLU A 303 12.55 7.81 -15.72
C GLU A 303 11.51 6.80 -16.21
N ILE A 304 11.49 6.47 -17.50
CA ILE A 304 10.64 5.39 -18.05
C ILE A 304 10.95 4.05 -17.38
N GLN A 305 12.24 3.70 -17.24
CA GLN A 305 12.61 2.42 -16.61
C GLN A 305 12.17 2.34 -15.15
N LYS A 306 12.28 3.43 -14.39
CA LYS A 306 11.74 3.50 -13.02
C LYS A 306 10.22 3.33 -13.00
N GLY A 307 9.52 4.01 -13.93
CA GLY A 307 8.08 3.89 -14.05
C GLY A 307 7.61 2.51 -14.44
N ILE A 308 8.31 1.81 -15.33
CA ILE A 308 8.02 0.43 -15.70
C ILE A 308 8.17 -0.49 -14.47
N ALA A 309 9.25 -0.36 -13.70
CA ALA A 309 9.46 -1.16 -12.50
C ALA A 309 8.39 -0.92 -11.43
N ALA A 310 7.98 0.35 -11.23
CA ALA A 310 6.89 0.67 -10.31
C ALA A 310 5.53 0.14 -10.83
N ALA A 311 5.27 0.22 -12.14
CA ALA A 311 4.06 -0.29 -12.75
C ALA A 311 3.95 -1.82 -12.68
N GLU A 312 5.06 -2.53 -12.81
CA GLU A 312 5.11 -3.98 -12.67
C GLU A 312 4.55 -4.41 -11.32
N THR A 313 5.01 -3.79 -10.23
CA THR A 313 4.51 -4.08 -8.87
C THR A 313 3.04 -3.72 -8.65
N LEU A 314 2.50 -2.74 -9.38
CA LEU A 314 1.08 -2.39 -9.33
C LEU A 314 0.21 -3.36 -10.13
N PHE A 315 0.68 -3.78 -11.31
CA PHE A 315 -0.05 -4.74 -12.13
C PHE A 315 -0.04 -6.14 -11.54
N GLU A 316 1.00 -6.53 -10.79
CA GLU A 316 0.99 -7.76 -9.98
C GLU A 316 -0.22 -7.78 -9.03
N ILE A 317 -0.56 -6.65 -8.37
CA ILE A 317 -1.74 -6.58 -7.50
C ILE A 317 -3.04 -6.67 -8.33
N LEU A 318 -3.10 -5.93 -9.44
CA LEU A 318 -4.30 -5.88 -10.28
C LEU A 318 -4.58 -7.22 -10.99
N ASP A 319 -3.56 -8.03 -11.20
CA ASP A 319 -3.64 -9.34 -11.83
C ASP A 319 -3.80 -10.47 -10.80
N GLU A 320 -3.66 -10.17 -9.50
CA GLU A 320 -3.90 -11.14 -8.43
C GLU A 320 -5.37 -11.56 -8.43
N PRO A 321 -5.66 -12.87 -8.41
CA PRO A 321 -7.04 -13.33 -8.38
C PRO A 321 -7.74 -12.89 -7.09
N GLY A 322 -8.98 -12.43 -7.23
CA GLY A 322 -9.85 -12.15 -6.09
C GLY A 322 -10.27 -13.41 -5.35
N GLU A 323 -11.00 -13.24 -4.24
CA GLU A 323 -11.61 -14.37 -3.56
C GLU A 323 -12.48 -15.21 -4.53
N LEU A 324 -12.31 -16.53 -4.48
CA LEU A 324 -13.10 -17.46 -5.29
C LEU A 324 -14.57 -17.42 -4.85
N ASP A 325 -15.45 -17.03 -5.75
CA ASP A 325 -16.91 -17.03 -5.53
C ASP A 325 -17.61 -17.65 -6.74
N GLU A 326 -17.47 -18.98 -6.88
CA GLU A 326 -18.12 -19.77 -7.93
C GLU A 326 -19.49 -20.30 -7.49
N GLY A 327 -19.84 -20.08 -6.22
CA GLY A 327 -21.08 -20.54 -5.63
C GLY A 327 -22.30 -19.75 -6.11
N THR A 328 -23.40 -20.45 -6.34
CA THR A 328 -24.67 -19.87 -6.81
C THR A 328 -25.81 -20.05 -5.82
N TYR A 329 -25.65 -20.93 -4.83
CA TYR A 329 -26.67 -21.21 -3.84
C TYR A 329 -26.89 -20.03 -2.91
N GLN A 330 -28.14 -19.66 -2.69
CA GLN A 330 -28.55 -18.58 -1.79
C GLN A 330 -29.71 -19.04 -0.91
N VAL A 331 -29.71 -18.60 0.33
CA VAL A 331 -30.78 -18.81 1.30
C VAL A 331 -31.02 -17.50 2.06
N GLU A 332 -32.26 -17.20 2.37
CA GLU A 332 -32.59 -16.00 3.14
C GLU A 332 -32.05 -16.11 4.56
N ARG A 333 -32.33 -17.20 5.29
CA ARG A 333 -31.81 -17.54 6.61
C ARG A 333 -31.65 -19.05 6.71
N CYS A 334 -30.48 -19.51 7.10
CA CYS A 334 -30.22 -20.93 7.35
C CYS A 334 -30.73 -21.34 8.75
N LYS A 335 -30.94 -22.66 8.97
CA LYS A 335 -31.29 -23.20 10.29
C LYS A 335 -30.07 -23.23 11.22
N GLY A 336 -28.87 -23.39 10.65
CA GLY A 336 -27.61 -23.35 11.36
C GLY A 336 -27.05 -24.73 11.72
N ALA A 337 -27.47 -25.82 11.06
CA ALA A 337 -26.78 -27.10 11.21
C ALA A 337 -25.42 -27.06 10.50
N LEU A 338 -24.33 -27.30 11.24
CA LEU A 338 -22.98 -27.26 10.71
C LEU A 338 -22.34 -28.65 10.81
N GLU A 339 -21.88 -29.21 9.69
CA GLU A 339 -21.28 -30.54 9.65
C GLU A 339 -19.92 -30.50 8.93
N PHE A 340 -18.93 -31.15 9.53
CA PHE A 340 -17.58 -31.31 8.97
C PHE A 340 -17.36 -32.79 8.67
N LYS A 341 -16.85 -33.10 7.47
CA LYS A 341 -16.59 -34.46 7.02
C LYS A 341 -15.17 -34.58 6.49
N ASN A 342 -14.32 -35.31 7.25
CA ASN A 342 -12.94 -35.63 6.89
C ASN A 342 -12.12 -34.42 6.44
N LEU A 343 -12.36 -33.26 7.05
CA LEU A 343 -11.73 -32.00 6.69
C LEU A 343 -10.25 -32.02 7.06
N SER A 344 -9.40 -31.81 6.07
CA SER A 344 -7.97 -31.56 6.25
C SER A 344 -7.57 -30.28 5.55
N PHE A 345 -6.63 -29.54 6.15
CA PHE A 345 -6.24 -28.25 5.62
C PHE A 345 -4.77 -27.91 5.92
N THR A 346 -4.07 -27.39 4.91
CA THR A 346 -2.70 -26.91 5.02
C THR A 346 -2.61 -25.47 4.49
N TYR A 347 -2.05 -24.54 5.25
CA TYR A 347 -1.82 -23.18 4.76
C TYR A 347 -0.81 -23.18 3.61
N ALA A 348 -1.00 -22.28 2.65
CA ALA A 348 -0.07 -22.10 1.54
C ALA A 348 1.35 -21.81 2.06
N GLY A 349 2.32 -22.61 1.64
CA GLY A 349 3.73 -22.50 2.08
C GLY A 349 4.06 -23.15 3.43
N ALA A 350 3.08 -23.74 4.14
CA ALA A 350 3.34 -24.55 5.33
C ALA A 350 3.73 -25.99 4.96
N ASN A 351 4.63 -26.59 5.74
CA ASN A 351 5.07 -27.99 5.54
C ASN A 351 4.17 -28.99 6.26
N GLU A 352 3.41 -28.54 7.27
CA GLU A 352 2.56 -29.41 8.09
C GLU A 352 1.09 -28.98 7.97
N PRO A 353 0.16 -29.94 7.96
CA PRO A 353 -1.26 -29.63 7.94
C PRO A 353 -1.71 -29.00 9.28
N ALA A 354 -2.51 -27.95 9.19
CA ALA A 354 -3.09 -27.28 10.34
C ALA A 354 -4.35 -28.00 10.87
N LEU A 355 -5.04 -28.77 10.01
CA LEU A 355 -6.17 -29.62 10.38
C LEU A 355 -6.02 -30.97 9.68
N ILE A 356 -6.35 -32.07 10.40
CA ILE A 356 -6.20 -33.44 9.92
C ILE A 356 -7.45 -34.22 10.30
N ASP A 357 -8.24 -34.64 9.29
CA ASP A 357 -9.38 -35.54 9.40
C ASP A 357 -10.41 -35.08 10.46
N ILE A 358 -10.81 -33.83 10.38
CA ILE A 358 -11.79 -33.24 11.29
C ILE A 358 -13.20 -33.67 10.85
N SER A 359 -13.92 -34.35 11.73
CA SER A 359 -15.30 -34.79 11.49
C SER A 359 -16.14 -34.59 12.75
N PHE A 360 -17.17 -33.74 12.64
CA PHE A 360 -18.17 -33.55 13.67
C PHE A 360 -19.42 -32.86 13.11
N LYS A 361 -20.50 -32.88 13.88
CA LYS A 361 -21.76 -32.20 13.56
C LYS A 361 -22.21 -31.36 14.75
N ALA A 362 -22.68 -30.15 14.46
CA ALA A 362 -23.37 -29.24 15.37
C ALA A 362 -24.82 -29.09 14.92
N GLU A 363 -25.75 -29.34 15.81
CA GLU A 363 -27.18 -29.14 15.57
C GLU A 363 -27.55 -27.66 15.69
N PRO A 364 -28.66 -27.20 15.06
CA PRO A 364 -29.11 -25.82 15.18
C PRO A 364 -29.28 -25.38 16.63
N GLY A 365 -28.70 -24.22 16.96
CA GLY A 365 -28.76 -23.65 18.31
C GLY A 365 -27.77 -24.23 19.32
N GLN A 366 -26.91 -25.17 18.92
CA GLN A 366 -25.95 -25.82 19.77
C GLN A 366 -24.68 -25.00 19.96
N ILE A 367 -24.13 -25.00 21.18
CA ILE A 367 -22.87 -24.33 21.50
C ILE A 367 -21.74 -25.37 21.50
N ILE A 368 -20.79 -25.20 20.57
CA ILE A 368 -19.62 -26.05 20.42
C ILE A 368 -18.38 -25.29 20.91
N ALA A 369 -17.75 -25.77 21.98
CA ALA A 369 -16.49 -25.20 22.48
C ALA A 369 -15.27 -25.92 21.90
N LEU A 370 -14.36 -25.15 21.28
CA LEU A 370 -13.04 -25.61 20.82
C LEU A 370 -12.01 -25.33 21.92
N VAL A 371 -11.41 -26.40 22.46
CA VAL A 371 -10.43 -26.33 23.55
C VAL A 371 -9.15 -27.04 23.12
N GLY A 372 -8.00 -26.62 23.61
CA GLY A 372 -6.71 -27.24 23.31
C GLY A 372 -5.55 -26.25 23.36
N ALA A 373 -4.32 -26.74 23.22
CA ALA A 373 -3.12 -25.94 23.23
C ALA A 373 -3.08 -24.90 22.09
N SER A 374 -2.24 -23.87 22.23
CA SER A 374 -1.97 -22.93 21.13
C SER A 374 -1.37 -23.69 19.94
N GLY A 375 -1.79 -23.35 18.73
CA GLY A 375 -1.39 -24.07 17.52
C GLY A 375 -2.20 -25.37 17.23
N GLY A 376 -3.17 -25.74 18.06
CA GLY A 376 -4.00 -26.94 17.86
C GLY A 376 -5.00 -26.89 16.71
N GLY A 377 -5.08 -25.80 15.92
CA GLY A 377 -5.95 -25.67 14.74
C GLY A 377 -7.31 -25.01 14.98
N LYS A 378 -7.59 -24.53 16.21
CA LYS A 378 -8.91 -23.95 16.60
C LYS A 378 -9.32 -22.76 15.74
N SER A 379 -8.45 -21.75 15.60
CA SER A 379 -8.72 -20.55 14.78
C SER A 379 -8.76 -20.88 13.28
N THR A 380 -7.99 -21.88 12.83
CA THR A 380 -8.03 -22.37 11.46
C THR A 380 -9.42 -22.93 11.13
N LEU A 381 -9.99 -23.75 12.02
CA LEU A 381 -11.32 -24.30 11.85
C LEU A 381 -12.40 -23.20 11.73
N ALA A 382 -12.33 -22.20 12.61
CA ALA A 382 -13.22 -21.04 12.60
C ALA A 382 -13.11 -20.22 11.29
N ASN A 383 -11.89 -20.02 10.79
CA ASN A 383 -11.63 -19.28 9.55
C ASN A 383 -12.15 -20.02 8.31
N LEU A 384 -12.10 -21.35 8.27
CA LEU A 384 -12.61 -22.15 7.16
C LEU A 384 -14.12 -22.07 7.02
N VAL A 385 -14.87 -22.00 8.12
CA VAL A 385 -16.33 -21.79 8.08
C VAL A 385 -16.70 -20.47 7.39
N SER A 386 -15.88 -19.42 7.60
CA SER A 386 -16.07 -18.11 6.97
C SER A 386 -15.55 -18.03 5.52
N ARG A 387 -14.99 -19.14 5.00
CA ARG A 387 -14.31 -19.20 3.70
C ARG A 387 -13.28 -18.09 3.53
N PHE A 388 -12.49 -17.78 4.58
CA PHE A 388 -11.31 -16.91 4.46
C PHE A 388 -10.15 -17.62 3.75
N TYR A 389 -10.14 -18.94 3.82
CA TYR A 389 -9.24 -19.83 3.08
C TYR A 389 -10.06 -20.90 2.35
N PRO A 390 -9.74 -21.19 1.10
CA PRO A 390 -10.35 -22.32 0.42
C PRO A 390 -9.86 -23.63 1.01
N HIS A 391 -10.74 -24.62 1.14
CA HIS A 391 -10.38 -25.99 1.46
C HIS A 391 -10.69 -26.89 0.26
N ASP A 392 -9.88 -27.89 0.04
CA ASP A 392 -9.92 -28.83 -1.06
C ASP A 392 -10.00 -30.30 -0.62
N GLN A 393 -9.85 -30.57 0.70
CA GLN A 393 -9.95 -31.90 1.28
C GLN A 393 -11.03 -31.93 2.35
N GLY A 394 -12.00 -32.81 2.16
CA GLY A 394 -13.18 -32.94 3.00
C GLY A 394 -14.30 -31.99 2.63
N GLU A 395 -15.34 -31.92 3.44
CA GLU A 395 -16.53 -31.09 3.23
C GLU A 395 -16.90 -30.32 4.50
N ILE A 396 -17.37 -29.09 4.31
CA ILE A 396 -18.05 -28.31 5.36
C ILE A 396 -19.46 -28.04 4.86
N LEU A 397 -20.46 -28.60 5.55
CA LEU A 397 -21.86 -28.49 5.17
C LEU A 397 -22.59 -27.54 6.11
N LEU A 398 -23.34 -26.61 5.54
CA LEU A 398 -24.29 -25.75 6.24
C LEU A 398 -25.71 -26.15 5.81
N ASP A 399 -26.50 -26.67 6.77
CA ASP A 399 -27.84 -27.26 6.51
C ASP A 399 -27.82 -28.35 5.44
N GLY A 400 -26.73 -29.13 5.37
CA GLY A 400 -26.56 -30.21 4.38
C GLY A 400 -26.05 -29.76 3.00
N VAL A 401 -25.80 -28.47 2.80
CA VAL A 401 -25.25 -27.89 1.57
C VAL A 401 -23.81 -27.50 1.77
N GLU A 402 -22.91 -27.92 0.87
CA GLU A 402 -21.47 -27.60 0.92
C GLU A 402 -21.25 -26.08 0.82
N ILE A 403 -20.44 -25.52 1.73
CA ILE A 403 -20.23 -24.07 1.83
C ILE A 403 -19.62 -23.45 0.57
N ASN A 404 -18.87 -24.22 -0.22
CA ASN A 404 -18.29 -23.75 -1.49
C ASN A 404 -19.37 -23.52 -2.57
N THR A 405 -20.54 -24.14 -2.45
CA THR A 405 -21.66 -23.95 -3.38
C THR A 405 -22.47 -22.68 -3.07
N TYR A 406 -22.34 -22.14 -1.87
CA TYR A 406 -22.96 -20.86 -1.52
C TYR A 406 -22.28 -19.71 -2.24
N GLN A 407 -23.07 -18.74 -2.69
CA GLN A 407 -22.54 -17.42 -3.02
C GLN A 407 -21.87 -16.84 -1.76
N LEU A 408 -20.63 -16.38 -1.88
CA LEU A 408 -19.81 -15.98 -0.74
C LEU A 408 -20.45 -14.91 0.14
N ALA A 409 -21.05 -13.88 -0.50
CA ALA A 409 -21.76 -12.82 0.21
C ALA A 409 -22.98 -13.36 0.99
N ASN A 410 -23.70 -14.35 0.42
CA ASN A 410 -24.83 -14.97 1.08
C ASN A 410 -24.39 -15.86 2.25
N LEU A 411 -23.32 -16.67 2.09
CA LEU A 411 -22.73 -17.44 3.19
C LEU A 411 -22.37 -16.53 4.36
N ARG A 412 -21.59 -15.45 4.09
CA ARG A 412 -21.14 -14.51 5.11
C ARG A 412 -22.29 -13.73 5.77
N LYS A 413 -23.43 -13.60 5.11
CA LYS A 413 -24.66 -13.07 5.73
C LYS A 413 -25.19 -13.99 6.82
N GLN A 414 -25.03 -15.33 6.69
CA GLN A 414 -25.47 -16.32 7.69
C GLN A 414 -24.52 -16.45 8.87
N LEU A 415 -23.36 -15.78 8.88
CA LEU A 415 -22.30 -15.91 9.89
C LEU A 415 -22.09 -14.58 10.61
N ALA A 416 -22.03 -14.59 11.94
CA ALA A 416 -21.50 -13.48 12.73
C ALA A 416 -20.14 -13.90 13.31
N LEU A 417 -19.15 -13.02 13.22
CA LEU A 417 -17.78 -13.27 13.69
C LEU A 417 -17.38 -12.22 14.72
N VAL A 418 -16.90 -12.67 15.86
CA VAL A 418 -16.27 -11.84 16.89
C VAL A 418 -14.86 -12.35 17.13
N ASN A 419 -13.89 -11.60 16.63
CA ASN A 419 -12.47 -11.95 16.72
C ASN A 419 -11.87 -11.59 18.07
N GLN A 420 -10.78 -12.27 18.43
CA GLN A 420 -9.94 -11.99 19.59
C GLN A 420 -9.48 -10.52 19.62
N GLN A 421 -8.94 -10.02 18.52
CA GLN A 421 -8.58 -8.62 18.34
C GLN A 421 -9.72 -7.88 17.66
N VAL A 422 -10.42 -7.06 18.45
CA VAL A 422 -11.54 -6.26 17.94
C VAL A 422 -11.02 -5.14 17.06
N THR A 423 -11.36 -5.18 15.79
CA THR A 423 -11.10 -4.10 14.83
C THR A 423 -12.23 -3.08 14.86
N LEU A 424 -11.90 -1.84 15.18
CA LEU A 424 -12.80 -0.68 15.13
C LEU A 424 -12.22 0.37 14.17
N PHE A 425 -13.10 1.01 13.43
CA PHE A 425 -12.74 2.04 12.49
C PHE A 425 -12.78 3.43 13.15
N ASN A 426 -12.00 4.36 12.63
CA ASN A 426 -12.03 5.75 13.07
C ASN A 426 -13.32 6.43 12.60
N ASP A 427 -14.39 6.17 13.34
CA ASP A 427 -15.75 6.62 13.06
C ASP A 427 -16.53 6.68 14.38
N THR A 428 -17.83 6.98 14.32
CA THR A 428 -18.70 6.99 15.49
C THR A 428 -18.96 5.60 16.06
N ILE A 429 -19.39 5.51 17.30
CA ILE A 429 -19.82 4.26 17.94
C ILE A 429 -20.94 3.62 17.12
N ALA A 430 -21.94 4.43 16.68
CA ALA A 430 -23.05 3.93 15.88
C ALA A 430 -22.58 3.27 14.57
N ASN A 431 -21.70 3.94 13.82
CA ASN A 431 -21.18 3.43 12.55
C ASN A 431 -20.29 2.21 12.74
N ASN A 432 -19.63 2.08 13.88
CA ASN A 432 -18.87 0.87 14.24
C ASN A 432 -19.78 -0.32 14.57
N ILE A 433 -20.97 -0.09 15.17
CA ILE A 433 -21.96 -1.15 15.41
C ILE A 433 -22.65 -1.52 14.09
N ALA A 434 -23.14 -0.51 13.34
CA ALA A 434 -23.83 -0.68 12.06
C ALA A 434 -22.87 -0.60 10.88
N TYR A 435 -21.86 -1.49 10.85
CA TYR A 435 -20.83 -1.48 9.83
C TYR A 435 -21.22 -2.26 8.57
N GLY A 436 -20.86 -1.75 7.39
CA GLY A 436 -21.01 -2.41 6.09
C GLY A 436 -22.48 -2.63 5.71
N SER A 437 -22.91 -3.87 5.56
CA SER A 437 -24.30 -4.21 5.19
C SER A 437 -25.34 -3.83 6.24
N LEU A 438 -24.90 -3.52 7.46
CA LEU A 438 -25.76 -3.09 8.57
C LEU A 438 -25.96 -1.55 8.60
N ALA A 439 -25.33 -0.79 7.71
CA ALA A 439 -25.40 0.69 7.69
C ALA A 439 -26.82 1.23 7.46
N THR A 440 -27.75 0.40 6.99
CA THR A 440 -29.16 0.75 6.81
C THR A 440 -30.02 0.53 8.07
N ALA A 441 -29.46 -0.02 9.15
CA ALA A 441 -30.17 -0.24 10.40
C ALA A 441 -30.63 1.08 11.03
N SER A 442 -31.83 1.07 11.58
CA SER A 442 -32.38 2.24 12.26
C SER A 442 -31.62 2.57 13.54
N ARG A 443 -31.69 3.84 13.94
CA ARG A 443 -31.04 4.29 15.19
C ARG A 443 -31.54 3.52 16.41
N SER A 444 -32.81 3.11 16.42
CA SER A 444 -33.42 2.30 17.48
C SER A 444 -32.84 0.90 17.53
N GLU A 445 -32.62 0.24 16.38
CA GLU A 445 -32.01 -1.08 16.31
C GLU A 445 -30.56 -1.04 16.79
N ILE A 446 -29.79 -0.02 16.39
CA ILE A 446 -28.41 0.19 16.85
C ILE A 446 -28.38 0.39 18.37
N ALA A 447 -29.26 1.23 18.91
CA ALA A 447 -29.36 1.47 20.35
C ALA A 447 -29.77 0.20 21.12
N GLN A 448 -30.68 -0.60 20.57
CA GLN A 448 -31.10 -1.85 21.15
C GLN A 448 -29.93 -2.86 21.18
N ALA A 449 -29.22 -3.02 20.07
CA ALA A 449 -28.04 -3.90 20.00
C ALA A 449 -26.93 -3.45 20.99
N ALA A 450 -26.71 -2.14 21.13
CA ALA A 450 -25.78 -1.58 22.09
C ALA A 450 -26.22 -1.85 23.55
N THR A 451 -27.53 -1.77 23.82
CA THR A 451 -28.11 -2.08 25.14
C THR A 451 -27.95 -3.56 25.45
N ASP A 452 -28.25 -4.42 24.49
CA ASP A 452 -28.17 -5.88 24.62
C ASP A 452 -26.73 -6.38 24.83
N ALA A 453 -25.76 -5.63 24.31
CA ALA A 453 -24.33 -5.85 24.54
C ALA A 453 -23.78 -5.12 25.78
N TYR A 454 -24.64 -4.53 26.61
CA TYR A 454 -24.24 -3.67 27.75
C TYR A 454 -23.27 -2.53 27.37
N ALA A 455 -23.30 -2.09 26.11
CA ALA A 455 -22.47 -0.99 25.66
C ALA A 455 -23.06 0.38 26.03
N MET A 456 -24.40 0.49 26.11
CA MET A 456 -25.06 1.76 26.45
C MET A 456 -24.65 2.31 27.82
N GLU A 457 -24.22 1.47 28.73
CA GLU A 457 -23.72 1.85 30.06
C GLU A 457 -22.53 2.82 30.00
N PHE A 458 -21.57 2.56 29.13
CA PHE A 458 -20.45 3.48 28.95
C PHE A 458 -20.72 4.53 27.86
N VAL A 459 -21.55 4.21 26.85
CA VAL A 459 -21.92 5.14 25.79
C VAL A 459 -22.68 6.35 26.34
N ALA A 460 -23.56 6.14 27.34
CA ALA A 460 -24.30 7.21 28.01
C ALA A 460 -23.40 8.19 28.79
N LYS A 461 -22.15 7.84 29.07
CA LYS A 461 -21.18 8.73 29.73
C LYS A 461 -20.52 9.73 28.79
N TYR A 462 -20.65 9.53 27.47
CA TYR A 462 -20.16 10.46 26.47
C TYR A 462 -21.23 11.50 26.11
N GLU A 463 -20.85 12.76 25.96
CA GLU A 463 -21.77 13.86 25.63
C GLU A 463 -22.54 13.61 24.33
N GLN A 464 -21.88 13.02 23.31
CA GLN A 464 -22.47 12.71 22.01
C GLN A 464 -23.09 11.30 21.94
N GLY A 465 -23.05 10.52 23.03
CA GLY A 465 -23.61 9.19 23.07
C GLY A 465 -23.08 8.30 21.94
N LEU A 466 -23.99 7.71 21.15
CA LEU A 466 -23.66 6.86 20.01
C LEU A 466 -22.94 7.58 18.86
N ASP A 467 -22.99 8.92 18.79
CA ASP A 467 -22.29 9.71 17.76
C ASP A 467 -20.86 10.09 18.16
N THR A 468 -20.38 9.58 19.30
CA THR A 468 -19.02 9.79 19.76
C THR A 468 -18.01 9.13 18.82
N GLU A 469 -17.04 9.89 18.32
CA GLU A 469 -15.90 9.38 17.54
C GLU A 469 -14.87 8.69 18.46
N ILE A 470 -14.53 7.44 18.14
CA ILE A 470 -13.69 6.60 18.98
C ILE A 470 -12.20 6.62 18.64
N GLY A 471 -11.83 7.30 17.55
CA GLY A 471 -10.46 7.38 17.08
C GLY A 471 -9.96 6.10 16.41
N GLU A 472 -8.71 6.14 15.95
CA GLU A 472 -8.09 5.01 15.25
C GLU A 472 -8.02 3.77 16.15
N ASN A 473 -8.49 2.61 15.64
CA ASN A 473 -8.59 1.35 16.38
C ASN A 473 -9.32 1.45 17.73
N GLY A 474 -10.17 2.47 17.91
CA GLY A 474 -10.89 2.67 19.16
C GLY A 474 -9.97 3.02 20.34
N VAL A 475 -8.91 3.81 20.11
CA VAL A 475 -7.89 4.18 21.11
C VAL A 475 -8.48 4.85 22.36
N LYS A 476 -9.64 5.50 22.20
CA LYS A 476 -10.35 6.15 23.33
C LYS A 476 -11.13 5.17 24.20
N LEU A 477 -11.20 3.88 23.84
CA LEU A 477 -11.99 2.87 24.52
C LEU A 477 -11.11 1.86 25.26
N SER A 478 -11.59 1.36 26.40
CA SER A 478 -10.96 0.22 27.08
C SER A 478 -11.12 -1.07 26.26
N GLY A 479 -10.33 -2.11 26.58
CA GLY A 479 -10.45 -3.43 25.95
C GLY A 479 -11.87 -4.00 26.04
N GLY A 480 -12.48 -3.94 27.21
CA GLY A 480 -13.84 -4.41 27.45
C GLY A 480 -14.91 -3.60 26.73
N GLN A 481 -14.72 -2.28 26.58
CA GLN A 481 -15.62 -1.44 25.79
C GLN A 481 -15.56 -1.79 24.31
N ARG A 482 -14.34 -2.00 23.75
CA ARG A 482 -14.17 -2.45 22.35
C ARG A 482 -14.88 -3.79 22.12
N GLN A 483 -14.73 -4.74 23.03
CA GLN A 483 -15.35 -6.07 22.93
C GLN A 483 -16.88 -5.98 22.98
N ARG A 484 -17.45 -5.14 23.86
CA ARG A 484 -18.90 -4.90 23.91
C ARG A 484 -19.44 -4.30 22.59
N LEU A 485 -18.69 -3.43 21.91
CA LEU A 485 -19.07 -2.95 20.58
C LEU A 485 -19.03 -4.05 19.50
N ALA A 486 -18.05 -4.95 19.56
CA ALA A 486 -18.02 -6.11 18.66
C ALA A 486 -19.20 -7.06 18.89
N LEU A 487 -19.59 -7.29 20.15
CA LEU A 487 -20.78 -8.05 20.49
C LEU A 487 -22.07 -7.34 20.03
N ALA A 488 -22.16 -6.02 20.18
CA ALA A 488 -23.28 -5.23 19.65
C ALA A 488 -23.41 -5.37 18.14
N ARG A 489 -22.29 -5.36 17.40
CA ARG A 489 -22.25 -5.62 15.95
C ARG A 489 -22.79 -7.02 15.61
N ALA A 490 -22.39 -8.05 16.36
CA ALA A 490 -22.87 -9.42 16.17
C ALA A 490 -24.36 -9.58 16.49
N LEU A 491 -24.86 -8.88 17.53
CA LEU A 491 -26.28 -8.83 17.88
C LEU A 491 -27.10 -8.15 16.80
N LEU A 492 -26.66 -6.99 16.31
CA LEU A 492 -27.34 -6.27 15.22
C LEU A 492 -27.40 -7.08 13.94
N LYS A 493 -26.35 -7.87 13.63
CA LYS A 493 -26.32 -8.73 12.44
C LYS A 493 -27.33 -9.87 12.51
N ASP A 494 -27.67 -10.36 13.69
CA ASP A 494 -28.63 -11.46 13.96
C ASP A 494 -28.45 -12.68 13.07
N ALA A 495 -27.21 -13.09 12.82
CA ALA A 495 -26.89 -14.26 12.02
C ALA A 495 -27.19 -15.57 12.80
N PRO A 496 -27.67 -16.65 12.10
CA PRO A 496 -27.98 -17.94 12.72
C PRO A 496 -26.74 -18.70 13.21
N ILE A 497 -25.56 -18.41 12.69
CA ILE A 497 -24.29 -18.99 13.12
C ILE A 497 -23.43 -17.89 13.72
N LEU A 498 -22.84 -18.17 14.87
CA LEU A 498 -21.92 -17.31 15.58
C LEU A 498 -20.56 -17.98 15.73
N ILE A 499 -19.51 -17.28 15.36
CA ILE A 499 -18.12 -17.68 15.59
C ILE A 499 -17.53 -16.71 16.60
N LEU A 500 -17.06 -17.23 17.72
CA LEU A 500 -16.44 -16.44 18.79
C LEU A 500 -15.00 -16.89 18.98
N ASP A 501 -14.06 -15.98 18.83
CA ASP A 501 -12.67 -16.16 19.26
C ASP A 501 -12.47 -15.35 20.55
N GLU A 502 -12.54 -16.03 21.69
CA GLU A 502 -12.63 -15.40 23.00
C GLU A 502 -11.25 -15.07 23.57
N ALA A 503 -10.89 -13.78 23.59
CA ALA A 503 -9.75 -13.29 24.36
C ALA A 503 -10.16 -12.22 25.36
N THR A 504 -10.18 -12.63 26.60
CA THR A 504 -10.61 -11.78 27.73
C THR A 504 -9.54 -11.68 28.82
N SER A 505 -8.29 -11.96 28.50
CA SER A 505 -7.18 -12.16 29.45
C SER A 505 -6.67 -10.91 30.18
N ALA A 506 -7.28 -9.72 30.01
CA ALA A 506 -6.82 -8.48 30.64
C ALA A 506 -7.96 -7.49 30.98
N LEU A 507 -9.10 -8.00 31.47
CA LEU A 507 -10.25 -7.17 31.81
C LEU A 507 -10.43 -7.06 33.31
N ASP A 508 -10.91 -5.90 33.77
CA ASP A 508 -11.39 -5.72 35.14
C ASP A 508 -12.65 -6.55 35.42
N THR A 509 -12.85 -6.95 36.65
CA THR A 509 -13.94 -7.85 37.07
C THR A 509 -15.33 -7.34 36.71
N GLU A 510 -15.54 -6.03 36.71
CA GLU A 510 -16.83 -5.43 36.35
C GLU A 510 -17.10 -5.54 34.84
N SER A 511 -16.14 -5.17 34.00
CA SER A 511 -16.21 -5.33 32.52
C SER A 511 -16.41 -6.80 32.15
N GLU A 512 -15.79 -7.72 32.87
CA GLU A 512 -15.91 -9.15 32.66
C GLU A 512 -17.36 -9.63 32.84
N ARG A 513 -18.03 -9.22 33.92
CA ARG A 513 -19.42 -9.59 34.17
C ARG A 513 -20.37 -9.14 33.06
N TYR A 514 -20.20 -7.90 32.55
CA TYR A 514 -21.00 -7.39 31.45
C TYR A 514 -20.75 -8.13 30.14
N ILE A 515 -19.49 -8.47 29.85
CA ILE A 515 -19.13 -9.24 28.66
C ILE A 515 -19.70 -10.65 28.72
N GLN A 516 -19.65 -11.31 29.88
CA GLN A 516 -20.25 -12.64 30.07
C GLN A 516 -21.78 -12.61 29.85
N ALA A 517 -22.47 -11.63 30.40
CA ALA A 517 -23.90 -11.45 30.17
C ALA A 517 -24.23 -11.18 28.69
N ALA A 518 -23.41 -10.34 28.01
CA ALA A 518 -23.56 -10.08 26.60
C ALA A 518 -23.28 -11.33 25.75
N LEU A 519 -22.26 -12.13 26.09
CA LEU A 519 -21.94 -13.39 25.42
C LEU A 519 -23.10 -14.40 25.54
N GLN A 520 -23.67 -14.60 26.74
CA GLN A 520 -24.84 -15.47 26.91
C GLN A 520 -26.01 -15.03 26.04
N LYS A 521 -26.24 -13.70 25.93
CA LYS A 521 -27.31 -13.15 25.10
C LYS A 521 -27.05 -13.34 23.61
N VAL A 522 -25.82 -13.12 23.14
CA VAL A 522 -25.46 -13.26 21.72
C VAL A 522 -25.45 -14.74 21.29
N MET A 523 -25.12 -15.68 22.18
CA MET A 523 -25.13 -17.12 21.88
C MET A 523 -26.54 -17.73 21.88
N SER A 524 -27.50 -17.11 22.56
CA SER A 524 -28.87 -17.67 22.67
C SER A 524 -29.52 -17.82 21.29
N ASN A 525 -30.12 -19.00 21.07
CA ASN A 525 -30.84 -19.37 19.83
C ASN A 525 -29.99 -19.34 18.54
N ARG A 526 -28.64 -19.48 18.66
CA ARG A 526 -27.72 -19.51 17.53
C ARG A 526 -26.77 -20.69 17.66
N THR A 527 -26.46 -21.33 16.54
CA THR A 527 -25.37 -22.30 16.52
C THR A 527 -24.05 -21.56 16.73
N THR A 528 -23.35 -21.88 17.81
CA THR A 528 -22.16 -21.15 18.19
C THR A 528 -20.93 -22.05 18.17
N LEU A 529 -19.91 -21.63 17.45
CA LEU A 529 -18.56 -22.19 17.50
C LEU A 529 -17.69 -21.23 18.31
N VAL A 530 -17.28 -21.62 19.52
CA VAL A 530 -16.50 -20.76 20.41
C VAL A 530 -15.11 -21.34 20.65
N ILE A 531 -14.06 -20.56 20.37
CA ILE A 531 -12.69 -20.84 20.80
C ILE A 531 -12.60 -20.36 22.24
N ALA A 532 -12.79 -21.30 23.17
CA ALA A 532 -12.98 -20.95 24.56
C ALA A 532 -11.66 -20.94 25.35
N HIS A 533 -11.42 -19.83 26.02
CA HIS A 533 -10.31 -19.65 26.97
C HIS A 533 -10.82 -19.47 28.42
N ARG A 534 -12.13 -19.45 28.63
CA ARG A 534 -12.77 -19.30 29.95
C ARG A 534 -13.54 -20.54 30.36
N LEU A 535 -13.42 -20.87 31.63
CA LEU A 535 -14.08 -22.02 32.23
C LEU A 535 -15.61 -21.95 32.11
N SER A 536 -16.21 -20.79 32.41
CA SER A 536 -17.66 -20.58 32.32
C SER A 536 -18.24 -20.82 30.94
N THR A 537 -17.52 -20.44 29.87
CA THR A 537 -17.92 -20.69 28.50
C THR A 537 -17.77 -22.15 28.11
N ILE A 538 -16.70 -22.81 28.61
CA ILE A 538 -16.43 -24.23 28.33
C ILE A 538 -17.46 -25.10 29.05
N GLU A 539 -17.75 -24.85 30.35
CA GLU A 539 -18.69 -25.60 31.14
C GLU A 539 -20.15 -25.49 30.66
N GLY A 540 -20.48 -24.30 30.09
CA GLY A 540 -21.79 -24.02 29.52
C GLY A 540 -22.01 -24.53 28.10
N ALA A 541 -20.99 -25.11 27.45
CA ALA A 541 -21.10 -25.64 26.08
C ALA A 541 -21.82 -26.99 26.06
N ASP A 542 -22.66 -27.20 25.02
CA ASP A 542 -23.35 -28.47 24.81
C ASP A 542 -22.35 -29.58 24.41
N VAL A 543 -21.35 -29.23 23.59
CA VAL A 543 -20.29 -30.14 23.15
C VAL A 543 -18.93 -29.43 23.24
N ILE A 544 -17.97 -30.12 23.81
CA ILE A 544 -16.57 -29.68 23.84
C ILE A 544 -15.79 -30.57 22.88
N LEU A 545 -15.03 -29.95 21.99
CA LEU A 545 -14.09 -30.59 21.08
C LEU A 545 -12.67 -30.24 21.54
N VAL A 546 -11.92 -31.25 21.96
CA VAL A 546 -10.52 -31.07 22.37
C VAL A 546 -9.64 -31.27 21.16
N MET A 547 -8.93 -30.22 20.79
CA MET A 547 -8.05 -30.20 19.61
C MET A 547 -6.59 -30.30 20.04
N ASP A 548 -5.87 -31.22 19.43
CA ASP A 548 -4.43 -31.36 19.60
C ASP A 548 -3.79 -31.69 18.25
N HIS A 549 -2.71 -30.96 17.89
CA HIS A 549 -2.00 -31.12 16.62
C HIS A 549 -2.89 -31.27 15.38
N GLY A 550 -3.91 -30.40 15.28
CA GLY A 550 -4.84 -30.38 14.15
C GLY A 550 -5.88 -31.49 14.12
N ARG A 551 -6.03 -32.29 15.18
CA ARG A 551 -6.99 -33.39 15.30
C ARG A 551 -7.96 -33.17 16.46
N ILE A 552 -9.16 -33.72 16.38
CA ILE A 552 -10.07 -33.85 17.51
C ILE A 552 -9.67 -35.12 18.26
N VAL A 553 -9.12 -34.94 19.48
CA VAL A 553 -8.67 -36.07 20.33
C VAL A 553 -9.71 -36.51 21.33
N GLU A 554 -10.59 -35.61 21.77
CA GLU A 554 -11.71 -35.91 22.69
C GLU A 554 -12.94 -35.10 22.28
N ARG A 555 -14.12 -35.69 22.50
CA ARG A 555 -15.43 -35.06 22.28
C ARG A 555 -16.40 -35.51 23.41
N GLY A 556 -17.19 -34.57 23.93
CA GLY A 556 -18.23 -34.83 24.90
C GLY A 556 -18.65 -33.56 25.63
N SER A 557 -19.55 -33.70 26.60
CA SER A 557 -19.91 -32.64 27.54
C SER A 557 -18.81 -32.46 28.62
N HIS A 558 -18.84 -31.32 29.31
CA HIS A 558 -17.91 -31.06 30.43
C HIS A 558 -17.84 -32.22 31.43
N LYS A 559 -19.01 -32.71 31.87
CA LYS A 559 -19.10 -33.80 32.84
C LYS A 559 -18.50 -35.11 32.33
N GLU A 560 -18.78 -35.49 31.09
CA GLU A 560 -18.24 -36.69 30.44
C GLU A 560 -16.73 -36.64 30.31
N LEU A 561 -16.18 -35.49 29.89
CA LEU A 561 -14.75 -35.32 29.64
C LEU A 561 -13.94 -35.24 30.97
N ILE A 562 -14.48 -34.65 32.01
CA ILE A 562 -13.88 -34.69 33.34
C ILE A 562 -13.84 -36.14 33.87
N ALA A 563 -14.94 -36.90 33.72
CA ALA A 563 -15.01 -38.29 34.14
C ALA A 563 -14.04 -39.22 33.40
N LYS A 564 -13.72 -38.92 32.13
CA LYS A 564 -12.72 -39.67 31.33
C LYS A 564 -11.29 -39.47 31.80
N ASN A 565 -11.01 -38.41 32.59
CA ASN A 565 -9.68 -38.07 33.10
C ASN A 565 -8.58 -38.02 32.01
N GLY A 566 -8.96 -37.54 30.82
CA GLY A 566 -8.11 -37.49 29.64
C GLY A 566 -7.37 -36.15 29.43
N VAL A 567 -7.19 -35.75 28.19
CA VAL A 567 -6.52 -34.50 27.80
C VAL A 567 -7.29 -33.28 28.34
N TYR A 568 -8.62 -33.30 28.21
CA TYR A 568 -9.49 -32.24 28.73
C TYR A 568 -9.34 -32.04 30.24
N ALA A 569 -9.41 -33.11 31.01
CA ALA A 569 -9.29 -33.04 32.46
C ALA A 569 -7.93 -32.47 32.89
N ARG A 570 -6.86 -32.82 32.18
CA ARG A 570 -5.52 -32.25 32.40
C ARG A 570 -5.46 -30.76 32.06
N LEU A 571 -5.99 -30.33 30.91
CA LEU A 571 -6.06 -28.92 30.54
C LEU A 571 -6.87 -28.12 31.54
N HIS A 572 -8.01 -28.64 31.93
CA HIS A 572 -8.86 -28.07 32.96
C HIS A 572 -8.10 -27.91 34.31
N SER A 573 -7.40 -28.94 34.75
CA SER A 573 -6.65 -28.87 36.02
C SER A 573 -5.46 -27.90 35.97
N MET A 574 -4.80 -27.74 34.84
CA MET A 574 -3.68 -26.81 34.69
C MET A 574 -4.13 -25.35 34.66
N GLN A 575 -5.19 -25.04 33.90
CA GLN A 575 -5.69 -23.66 33.77
C GLN A 575 -6.39 -23.15 35.05
N PHE A 576 -6.90 -24.03 35.92
CA PHE A 576 -7.82 -23.65 36.99
C PHE A 576 -7.32 -23.98 38.41
N LYS A 577 -6.16 -24.64 38.56
CA LYS A 577 -5.49 -24.74 39.88
C LYS A 577 -4.90 -23.42 40.37
N GLU A 578 -4.64 -22.47 39.45
CA GLU A 578 -4.11 -21.16 39.82
C GLU A 578 -5.16 -20.21 40.45
N HIS A 579 -6.45 -20.45 40.24
CA HIS A 579 -7.52 -19.60 40.79
C HIS A 579 -8.14 -20.11 42.10
N GLY A 580 -7.72 -21.29 42.60
CA GLY A 580 -8.27 -21.92 43.79
C GLY A 580 -7.37 -21.90 45.01
N SER A 581 -6.24 -21.17 45.02
CA SER A 581 -5.29 -21.20 46.14
C SER A 581 -5.39 -20.05 47.14
N ASP A 582 -6.48 -19.29 47.14
CA ASP A 582 -6.66 -18.18 48.10
C ASP A 582 -7.59 -18.50 49.28
N ASP A 583 -8.04 -19.75 49.41
CA ASP A 583 -8.72 -20.25 50.61
C ASP A 583 -7.81 -21.23 51.38
N ARG A 584 -6.74 -20.72 51.98
CA ARG A 584 -6.11 -21.40 53.14
C ARG A 584 -6.62 -20.74 54.39
N PRO A 585 -7.23 -21.51 55.31
CA PRO A 585 -7.58 -20.98 56.62
C PRO A 585 -6.31 -20.59 57.38
N GLU A 586 -6.30 -19.39 57.94
CA GLU A 586 -5.34 -18.97 58.96
C GLU A 586 -5.37 -19.99 60.10
N ALA A 587 -4.36 -20.85 60.16
CA ALA A 587 -4.10 -21.68 61.32
C ALA A 587 -2.62 -21.60 61.67
N ALA A 588 -2.36 -20.90 62.76
CA ALA A 588 -1.22 -21.07 63.66
C ALA A 588 0.19 -20.75 63.10
N VAL A 589 0.58 -19.50 63.25
CA VAL A 589 1.99 -19.16 63.56
C VAL A 589 2.04 -18.59 64.96
N GLU A 590 2.09 -19.49 65.97
CA GLU A 590 2.70 -19.21 67.27
C GLU A 590 4.03 -19.95 67.39
N LEU A 591 5.02 -19.19 67.86
CA LEU A 591 6.28 -19.62 68.43
C LEU A 591 7.43 -20.09 67.51
N SER A 592 8.36 -19.22 67.25
CA SER A 592 9.65 -19.29 67.99
C SER A 592 10.53 -18.06 67.67
N ASN A 593 10.42 -17.09 68.56
CA ASN A 593 11.56 -16.19 68.85
C ASN A 593 12.55 -17.01 69.67
N SER A 594 13.73 -17.30 69.18
CA SER A 594 14.94 -17.31 70.00
C SER A 594 16.20 -17.63 69.17
N CYS A 595 17.25 -16.89 69.51
CA CYS A 595 18.68 -17.11 69.30
C CYS A 595 19.28 -16.53 67.98
N ILE A 596 19.81 -15.28 68.05
CA ILE A 596 21.19 -14.91 68.41
C ILE A 596 22.23 -15.38 67.39
N ALA A 597 22.81 -14.50 66.65
CA ALA A 597 24.04 -13.73 66.73
C ALA A 597 24.27 -12.97 65.41
#